data_54df1a9a122be4cf960466772b329dce
#
_entry.id   54df1a9a122be4cf960466772b329dce
#
_cell.length_a   1.000
_cell.length_b   1.000
_cell.length_c   1.000
_cell.angle_alpha   90.00
_cell.angle_beta   90.00
_cell.angle_gamma   90.00
#
_symmetry.space_group_name_H-M   'P 1'
#
loop_
_entity.id
_entity.type
_entity.pdbx_description
1 polymer ?
#
loop_
_entity_poly.entity_id
_entity_poly.type
_entity_poly.pdbx_seq_one_letter_code
_entity_poly.pdbx_strand_id
1 'polypeptide(L)'
;MEIMRIAVIFWLSTFLFGMSHAQSMLGAASRPNVVVILTDDHRADYLGCYGNPILRTPHIDQLAAEGVRFSNAFVTTAACTPNRTCLLTGQYERKHGVTFSSQSSLTEEAFQETYPMQLRQAGYFVGYVGKNHTPIGPGSGINEKPESTPEQLAKAKPHFGYYNGTMEAGFDYWYGNHNHSTFYPKWQHPIYRNSRVNTQIEIFGEGAMHFLKPDPEFAGPQDFLRSKPTNQPFCMMVNFNLPHGAGTSSMKQLNSDPELYRTTYRDQINELPLPETYIAKADIKTPKIPTQVYNGVTIPTYHYVHNEADLRERMVREYQTVTGIDRLVGNLVAELKAQGSYENTVIVFTSDHGLMHGEHGLGGKVLLYEESIRVPMIIFDPRLPEARRGTVADELALSIDIAPTLLELAGVSIHEEMQGKSLVSVMQQDGAPWRKDFFCENMYTGQNYPLIEGVRSEDFKYIRYFKPKPRRHHVLMLTDSIQGKQPIYEELYDLKNDPKEITNLADSPDHADTLESFRQRCKELVVEAKGSDDYPKTHIKNDPRKRNHQ
;
A
#
# COMPACT_ATOMS: atom_id res chain seq x y z
N MET A 1 43.83 52.08 -11.11
CA MET A 1 43.14 51.21 -10.15
C MET A 1 41.62 51.15 -10.41
N GLU A 2 40.98 52.15 -10.99
CA GLU A 2 39.53 52.12 -11.30
C GLU A 2 39.14 51.31 -12.55
N ILE A 3 39.99 51.24 -13.56
CA ILE A 3 39.72 50.49 -14.79
C ILE A 3 39.67 48.96 -14.55
N MET A 4 40.39 48.48 -13.53
CA MET A 4 40.40 47.06 -13.17
C MET A 4 39.14 46.63 -12.38
N ARG A 5 38.48 47.56 -11.69
CA ARG A 5 37.21 47.27 -10.96
C ARG A 5 36.01 47.17 -11.87
N ILE A 6 35.94 47.90 -12.96
CA ILE A 6 34.85 47.88 -13.92
C ILE A 6 34.87 46.57 -14.74
N ALA A 7 36.04 46.04 -15.10
CA ALA A 7 36.16 44.80 -15.85
C ALA A 7 35.72 43.56 -15.02
N VAL A 8 35.97 43.54 -13.69
CA VAL A 8 35.57 42.44 -12.82
C VAL A 8 34.06 42.42 -12.58
N ILE A 9 33.42 43.59 -12.48
CA ILE A 9 31.96 43.68 -12.30
C ILE A 9 31.21 43.24 -13.59
N PHE A 10 31.77 43.56 -14.78
CA PHE A 10 31.19 43.14 -16.06
C PHE A 10 31.36 41.64 -16.30
N TRP A 11 32.45 41.03 -15.83
CA TRP A 11 32.63 39.56 -15.94
C TRP A 11 31.76 38.78 -14.94
N LEU A 12 31.54 39.29 -13.73
CA LEU A 12 30.62 38.63 -12.77
C LEU A 12 29.15 38.75 -13.18
N SER A 13 28.75 39.88 -13.78
CA SER A 13 27.37 40.05 -14.26
C SER A 13 27.07 39.19 -15.49
N THR A 14 28.01 38.99 -16.41
CA THR A 14 27.84 38.08 -17.55
C THR A 14 27.88 36.62 -17.15
N PHE A 15 28.64 36.26 -16.08
CA PHE A 15 28.65 34.90 -15.58
C PHE A 15 27.35 34.53 -14.82
N LEU A 16 26.78 35.47 -14.05
CA LEU A 16 25.49 35.31 -13.36
C LEU A 16 24.31 35.31 -14.34
N PHE A 17 24.38 36.10 -15.41
CA PHE A 17 23.36 36.08 -16.48
C PHE A 17 23.48 34.82 -17.34
N GLY A 18 24.69 34.30 -17.56
CA GLY A 18 24.94 33.04 -18.26
C GLY A 18 24.43 31.80 -17.48
N MET A 19 24.58 31.79 -16.15
CA MET A 19 24.05 30.70 -15.31
C MET A 19 22.52 30.75 -15.19
N SER A 20 21.90 31.94 -15.15
CA SER A 20 20.46 32.12 -15.16
C SER A 20 19.85 31.70 -16.51
N HIS A 21 20.52 31.90 -17.64
CA HIS A 21 20.09 31.47 -18.97
C HIS A 21 20.42 29.99 -19.25
N ALA A 22 21.49 29.45 -18.68
CA ALA A 22 21.80 28.01 -18.78
C ALA A 22 20.81 27.16 -17.98
N GLN A 23 20.29 27.67 -16.86
CA GLN A 23 19.21 27.02 -16.11
C GLN A 23 17.84 27.12 -16.82
N SER A 24 17.63 28.13 -17.67
CA SER A 24 16.40 28.26 -18.48
C SER A 24 16.46 27.53 -19.82
N MET A 25 17.64 27.05 -20.24
CA MET A 25 17.87 26.31 -21.48
C MET A 25 18.05 24.79 -21.27
N LEU A 26 18.07 24.28 -20.04
CA LEU A 26 17.64 22.90 -19.78
C LEU A 26 16.16 22.89 -20.12
N GLY A 27 15.83 22.55 -21.36
CA GLY A 27 14.49 22.51 -21.89
C GLY A 27 13.62 21.89 -20.83
N ALA A 28 12.49 22.52 -20.52
CA ALA A 28 11.54 22.01 -19.57
C ALA A 28 11.21 20.57 -19.98
N ALA A 29 11.94 19.60 -19.45
CA ALA A 29 11.62 18.20 -19.60
C ALA A 29 10.16 18.12 -19.20
N SER A 30 9.29 17.72 -20.13
CA SER A 30 7.86 17.73 -19.89
C SER A 30 7.65 16.92 -18.61
N ARG A 31 7.01 17.54 -17.62
CA ARG A 31 6.69 16.83 -16.36
C ARG A 31 6.03 15.52 -16.70
N PRO A 32 6.50 14.39 -16.16
CA PRO A 32 5.92 13.09 -16.50
C PRO A 32 4.49 12.99 -16.00
N ASN A 33 3.68 12.24 -16.70
CA ASN A 33 2.45 11.73 -16.12
C ASN A 33 2.80 10.67 -15.08
N VAL A 34 1.91 10.44 -14.14
CA VAL A 34 2.05 9.47 -13.06
C VAL A 34 0.85 8.54 -13.05
N VAL A 35 1.09 7.24 -12.99
CA VAL A 35 0.08 6.22 -12.74
C VAL A 35 0.53 5.38 -11.56
N VAL A 36 -0.29 5.30 -10.52
CA VAL A 36 -0.04 4.43 -9.36
C VAL A 36 -1.08 3.31 -9.37
N ILE A 37 -0.63 2.09 -9.54
CA ILE A 37 -1.45 0.87 -9.51
C ILE A 37 -1.25 0.19 -8.17
N LEU A 38 -2.28 0.19 -7.35
CA LEU A 38 -2.27 -0.37 -6.00
C LEU A 38 -3.23 -1.54 -5.90
N THR A 39 -2.71 -2.71 -5.63
CA THR A 39 -3.49 -3.93 -5.35
C THR A 39 -3.75 -4.09 -3.85
N ASP A 40 -4.54 -5.08 -3.45
CA ASP A 40 -5.01 -5.32 -2.09
C ASP A 40 -4.78 -6.78 -1.68
N ASP A 41 -4.08 -7.03 -0.59
CA ASP A 41 -3.70 -8.38 -0.14
C ASP A 41 -2.78 -9.13 -1.14
N HIS A 42 -1.97 -8.43 -1.93
CA HIS A 42 -1.19 -9.05 -3.00
C HIS A 42 0.23 -9.40 -2.53
N ARG A 43 0.50 -10.67 -2.43
CA ARG A 43 1.80 -11.23 -2.05
C ARG A 43 2.87 -10.92 -3.10
N ALA A 44 4.11 -10.68 -2.66
CA ALA A 44 5.23 -10.45 -3.58
C ALA A 44 5.49 -11.65 -4.51
N ASP A 45 5.32 -12.88 -4.02
CA ASP A 45 5.54 -14.12 -4.78
C ASP A 45 4.39 -14.46 -5.76
N TYR A 46 3.38 -13.60 -5.90
CA TYR A 46 2.25 -13.78 -6.81
C TYR A 46 2.38 -12.96 -8.09
N LEU A 47 3.58 -12.98 -8.68
CA LEU A 47 3.88 -12.41 -10.00
C LEU A 47 4.96 -13.26 -10.70
N GLY A 48 4.90 -13.34 -12.03
CA GLY A 48 5.89 -14.06 -12.84
C GLY A 48 7.29 -13.49 -12.65
N CYS A 49 7.47 -12.16 -12.70
CA CYS A 49 8.75 -11.48 -12.49
C CYS A 49 9.32 -11.64 -11.06
N TYR A 50 8.53 -12.12 -10.10
CA TYR A 50 8.99 -12.50 -8.76
C TYR A 50 9.19 -14.01 -8.59
N GLY A 51 9.16 -14.77 -9.70
CA GLY A 51 9.50 -16.19 -9.72
C GLY A 51 8.34 -17.16 -9.51
N ASN A 52 7.08 -16.71 -9.61
CA ASN A 52 5.95 -17.64 -9.55
C ASN A 52 5.98 -18.61 -10.74
N PRO A 53 6.00 -19.94 -10.52
CA PRO A 53 6.20 -20.89 -11.60
C PRO A 53 4.94 -21.13 -12.47
N ILE A 54 3.75 -20.84 -11.95
CA ILE A 54 2.46 -21.16 -12.57
C ILE A 54 1.74 -19.89 -13.05
N LEU A 55 1.69 -18.89 -12.19
CA LEU A 55 0.96 -17.64 -12.45
C LEU A 55 1.58 -16.87 -13.62
N ARG A 56 0.73 -16.40 -14.53
CA ARG A 56 1.11 -15.66 -15.74
C ARG A 56 0.68 -14.20 -15.61
N THR A 57 1.68 -13.30 -15.62
CA THR A 57 1.50 -11.85 -15.50
C THR A 57 2.34 -11.09 -16.55
N PRO A 58 2.16 -11.39 -17.86
CA PRO A 58 3.06 -10.91 -18.91
C PRO A 58 3.10 -9.38 -19.02
N HIS A 59 2.01 -8.67 -18.72
CA HIS A 59 1.97 -7.20 -18.82
C HIS A 59 2.67 -6.53 -17.63
N ILE A 60 2.50 -7.06 -16.42
CA ILE A 60 3.22 -6.58 -15.23
C ILE A 60 4.70 -6.96 -15.33
N ASP A 61 5.01 -8.18 -15.80
CA ASP A 61 6.38 -8.63 -16.05
C ASP A 61 7.09 -7.75 -17.08
N GLN A 62 6.36 -7.24 -18.09
CA GLN A 62 6.91 -6.29 -19.08
C GLN A 62 7.23 -4.93 -18.43
N LEU A 63 6.38 -4.42 -17.50
CA LEU A 63 6.73 -3.21 -16.75
C LEU A 63 8.01 -3.41 -15.94
N ALA A 64 8.20 -4.60 -15.34
CA ALA A 64 9.43 -4.94 -14.64
C ALA A 64 10.65 -5.02 -15.57
N ALA A 65 10.48 -5.57 -16.77
CA ALA A 65 11.53 -5.68 -17.78
C ALA A 65 11.94 -4.33 -18.40
N GLU A 66 11.05 -3.34 -18.37
CA GLU A 66 11.29 -1.98 -18.88
C GLU A 66 11.57 -0.95 -17.76
N GLY A 67 11.39 -1.33 -16.49
CA GLY A 67 11.55 -0.47 -15.31
C GLY A 67 12.59 -1.02 -14.32
N VAL A 68 12.40 -0.69 -13.04
CA VAL A 68 13.17 -1.22 -11.92
C VAL A 68 12.22 -2.02 -11.02
N ARG A 69 12.58 -3.28 -10.74
CA ARG A 69 11.88 -4.15 -9.80
C ARG A 69 12.62 -4.17 -8.46
N PHE A 70 11.92 -3.93 -7.36
CA PHE A 70 12.50 -3.98 -6.03
C PHE A 70 12.30 -5.37 -5.42
N SER A 71 13.39 -6.07 -5.11
CA SER A 71 13.34 -7.40 -4.49
C SER A 71 12.96 -7.32 -3.00
N ASN A 72 13.30 -6.21 -2.34
CA ASN A 72 13.10 -5.94 -0.93
C ASN A 72 12.18 -4.72 -0.72
N ALA A 73 10.93 -4.84 -1.14
CA ALA A 73 9.92 -3.82 -0.93
C ALA A 73 8.96 -4.22 0.21
N PHE A 74 8.73 -3.30 1.13
CA PHE A 74 8.00 -3.56 2.36
C PHE A 74 6.96 -2.48 2.66
N VAL A 75 5.91 -2.89 3.35
CA VAL A 75 5.00 -1.96 4.02
C VAL A 75 5.42 -1.75 5.46
N THR A 76 5.18 -0.58 5.99
CA THR A 76 5.49 -0.25 7.39
C THR A 76 4.39 -0.68 8.35
N THR A 77 3.20 -1.01 7.82
CA THR A 77 2.07 -1.57 8.54
C THR A 77 1.27 -2.48 7.61
N ALA A 78 1.01 -3.71 8.01
CA ALA A 78 0.34 -4.71 7.16
C ALA A 78 -1.18 -4.68 7.31
N ALA A 79 -1.79 -3.51 7.16
CA ALA A 79 -3.24 -3.33 7.20
C ALA A 79 -3.69 -2.26 6.20
N CYS A 80 -4.81 -2.50 5.51
CA CYS A 80 -5.24 -1.69 4.36
C CYS A 80 -5.34 -0.20 4.67
N THR A 81 -6.16 0.21 5.65
CA THR A 81 -6.41 1.62 5.97
C THR A 81 -5.13 2.37 6.34
N PRO A 82 -4.33 1.91 7.31
CA PRO A 82 -3.13 2.65 7.68
C PRO A 82 -2.09 2.66 6.58
N ASN A 83 -1.83 1.54 5.89
CA ASN A 83 -0.81 1.56 4.84
C ASN A 83 -1.22 2.36 3.60
N ARG A 84 -2.51 2.38 3.21
CA ARG A 84 -2.98 3.29 2.16
C ARG A 84 -2.79 4.75 2.56
N THR A 85 -2.95 5.07 3.84
CA THR A 85 -2.62 6.39 4.39
C THR A 85 -1.11 6.65 4.37
N CYS A 86 -0.28 5.65 4.75
CA CYS A 86 1.19 5.73 4.63
C CYS A 86 1.63 6.07 3.19
N LEU A 87 1.06 5.37 2.20
CA LEU A 87 1.33 5.61 0.77
C LEU A 87 0.98 7.03 0.33
N LEU A 88 -0.15 7.57 0.80
CA LEU A 88 -0.59 8.92 0.42
C LEU A 88 0.25 10.01 1.07
N THR A 89 0.61 9.83 2.34
CA THR A 89 1.26 10.85 3.16
C THR A 89 2.78 10.77 3.17
N GLY A 90 3.36 9.61 2.78
CA GLY A 90 4.79 9.33 2.96
C GLY A 90 5.20 9.21 4.43
N GLN A 91 4.26 8.88 5.34
CA GLN A 91 4.46 8.86 6.78
C GLN A 91 4.17 7.49 7.38
N TYR A 92 4.81 7.17 8.50
CA TYR A 92 4.46 6.00 9.32
C TYR A 92 3.06 6.12 9.95
N GLU A 93 2.41 4.97 10.21
CA GLU A 93 1.09 4.93 10.88
C GLU A 93 1.08 5.74 12.17
N ARG A 94 2.15 5.68 12.94
CA ARG A 94 2.35 6.40 14.20
C ARG A 94 2.38 7.91 14.02
N LYS A 95 2.92 8.42 12.92
CA LYS A 95 2.98 9.85 12.59
C LYS A 95 1.61 10.36 12.14
N HIS A 96 1.00 9.72 11.13
CA HIS A 96 -0.29 10.18 10.62
C HIS A 96 -1.48 9.78 11.51
N GLY A 97 -1.34 8.78 12.40
CA GLY A 97 -2.34 8.41 13.41
C GLY A 97 -3.64 7.80 12.89
N VAL A 98 -3.72 7.42 11.62
CA VAL A 98 -4.90 6.76 11.05
C VAL A 98 -4.73 5.26 11.14
N THR A 99 -5.48 4.62 12.04
CA THR A 99 -5.42 3.19 12.29
C THR A 99 -6.55 2.45 11.56
N PHE A 100 -6.42 1.14 11.45
CA PHE A 100 -7.48 0.30 10.90
C PHE A 100 -8.75 0.39 11.77
N SER A 101 -9.93 0.27 11.14
CA SER A 101 -11.26 0.39 11.78
C SER A 101 -11.77 1.80 12.10
N SER A 102 -11.25 2.83 11.43
CA SER A 102 -11.86 4.16 11.30
C SER A 102 -12.27 4.84 12.61
N GLN A 103 -11.43 4.72 13.63
CA GLN A 103 -11.59 5.54 14.84
C GLN A 103 -10.83 6.87 14.74
N SER A 104 -9.98 6.98 13.72
CA SER A 104 -9.23 8.18 13.38
C SER A 104 -9.27 8.41 11.87
N SER A 105 -9.18 9.67 11.48
CA SER A 105 -9.14 10.10 10.08
C SER A 105 -8.15 11.24 9.90
N LEU A 106 -7.58 11.41 8.72
CA LEU A 106 -6.77 12.59 8.43
C LEU A 106 -7.59 13.86 8.59
N THR A 107 -6.96 14.92 9.05
CA THR A 107 -7.53 16.26 8.92
C THR A 107 -7.55 16.70 7.46
N GLU A 108 -8.33 17.71 7.15
CA GLU A 108 -8.38 18.27 5.79
C GLU A 108 -7.03 18.90 5.41
N GLU A 109 -6.34 19.50 6.39
CA GLU A 109 -4.98 20.04 6.20
C GLU A 109 -3.98 18.94 5.86
N ALA A 110 -3.96 17.86 6.63
CA ALA A 110 -3.07 16.71 6.36
C ALA A 110 -3.37 16.05 5.00
N PHE A 111 -4.63 16.08 4.56
CA PHE A 111 -4.99 15.63 3.21
C PHE A 111 -4.37 16.50 2.12
N GLN A 112 -4.32 17.83 2.30
CA GLN A 112 -3.68 18.73 1.34
C GLN A 112 -2.15 18.53 1.26
N GLU A 113 -1.53 17.92 2.27
CA GLU A 113 -0.11 17.58 2.31
C GLU A 113 0.21 16.24 1.62
N THR A 114 -0.79 15.46 1.19
CA THR A 114 -0.60 14.20 0.46
C THR A 114 -0.03 14.41 -0.94
N TYR A 115 0.73 13.43 -1.47
CA TYR A 115 1.35 13.59 -2.78
C TYR A 115 0.36 13.90 -3.92
N PRO A 116 -0.85 13.33 -3.99
CA PRO A 116 -1.77 13.69 -5.07
C PRO A 116 -2.20 15.16 -4.99
N MET A 117 -2.41 15.67 -3.78
CA MET A 117 -2.81 17.08 -3.58
C MET A 117 -1.66 18.03 -3.88
N GLN A 118 -0.42 17.68 -3.53
CA GLN A 118 0.76 18.46 -3.92
C GLN A 118 0.97 18.47 -5.43
N LEU A 119 0.77 17.33 -6.11
CA LEU A 119 0.79 17.27 -7.58
C LEU A 119 -0.31 18.13 -8.18
N ARG A 120 -1.53 18.11 -7.61
CA ARG A 120 -2.62 18.97 -8.05
C ARG A 120 -2.29 20.46 -7.92
N GLN A 121 -1.72 20.86 -6.77
CA GLN A 121 -1.24 22.22 -6.53
C GLN A 121 -0.14 22.62 -7.52
N ALA A 122 0.69 21.67 -7.95
CA ALA A 122 1.69 21.86 -8.98
C ALA A 122 1.13 21.85 -10.42
N GLY A 123 -0.18 21.76 -10.59
CA GLY A 123 -0.86 21.85 -11.88
C GLY A 123 -1.08 20.51 -12.59
N TYR A 124 -1.01 19.38 -11.90
CA TYR A 124 -1.44 18.10 -12.45
C TYR A 124 -2.96 17.96 -12.43
N PHE A 125 -3.52 17.30 -13.43
CA PHE A 125 -4.88 16.79 -13.40
C PHE A 125 -4.89 15.47 -12.61
N VAL A 126 -5.58 15.44 -11.48
CA VAL A 126 -5.51 14.29 -10.57
C VAL A 126 -6.78 13.46 -10.60
N GLY A 127 -6.64 12.13 -10.70
CA GLY A 127 -7.74 11.19 -10.73
C GLY A 127 -7.60 10.06 -9.73
N TYR A 128 -8.72 9.65 -9.18
CA TYR A 128 -8.83 8.51 -8.27
C TYR A 128 -9.82 7.49 -8.81
N VAL A 129 -9.39 6.22 -8.94
CA VAL A 129 -10.21 5.12 -9.41
C VAL A 129 -10.10 3.95 -8.45
N GLY A 130 -11.22 3.38 -8.05
CA GLY A 130 -11.29 2.13 -7.28
C GLY A 130 -11.38 2.32 -5.77
N LYS A 131 -10.78 1.40 -5.02
CA LYS A 131 -10.89 1.32 -3.57
C LYS A 131 -10.28 2.53 -2.87
N ASN A 132 -11.11 3.25 -2.14
CA ASN A 132 -10.67 4.22 -1.14
C ASN A 132 -10.88 3.62 0.25
N HIS A 133 -9.83 3.54 1.03
CA HIS A 133 -9.89 3.07 2.42
C HIS A 133 -9.13 4.02 3.35
N THR A 134 -8.98 5.28 2.92
CA THR A 134 -8.35 6.35 3.70
C THR A 134 -9.41 7.31 4.19
N PRO A 135 -9.72 7.34 5.50
CA PRO A 135 -10.70 8.25 6.06
C PRO A 135 -10.15 9.67 6.17
N ILE A 136 -10.95 10.65 5.74
CA ILE A 136 -10.60 12.08 5.77
C ILE A 136 -11.74 12.89 6.40
N GLY A 137 -11.39 13.88 7.20
CA GLY A 137 -12.35 14.79 7.83
C GLY A 137 -12.97 14.26 9.12
N PRO A 138 -13.77 15.07 9.81
CA PRO A 138 -14.29 14.75 11.13
C PRO A 138 -15.32 13.64 11.07
N GLY A 139 -15.15 12.64 11.90
CA GLY A 139 -16.17 11.65 12.17
C GLY A 139 -16.15 10.38 11.33
N SER A 140 -14.98 9.92 10.90
CA SER A 140 -14.84 8.65 10.24
C SER A 140 -15.51 7.49 10.99
N GLY A 141 -16.48 6.87 10.38
CA GLY A 141 -17.14 5.67 10.87
C GLY A 141 -17.82 4.96 9.73
N ILE A 142 -17.28 3.80 9.35
CA ILE A 142 -17.93 2.90 8.40
C ILE A 142 -19.12 2.30 9.12
N ASN A 143 -20.31 2.84 8.93
CA ASN A 143 -21.55 2.21 9.39
C ASN A 143 -22.70 2.54 8.46
N GLU A 144 -22.50 2.36 7.15
CA GLU A 144 -23.65 2.20 6.28
C GLU A 144 -24.03 0.73 6.23
N LYS A 145 -25.23 0.46 6.64
CA LYS A 145 -25.79 -0.87 6.42
C LYS A 145 -25.98 -1.06 4.92
N PRO A 146 -25.50 -2.17 4.36
CA PRO A 146 -25.64 -2.50 2.94
C PRO A 146 -27.10 -2.55 2.44
N GLU A 147 -28.04 -2.48 3.34
CA GLU A 147 -29.48 -2.66 3.12
C GLU A 147 -30.25 -1.32 3.01
N SER A 148 -29.58 -0.18 3.08
CA SER A 148 -30.27 1.11 2.98
C SER A 148 -30.80 1.37 1.58
N THR A 149 -32.07 1.75 1.47
CA THR A 149 -32.66 2.11 0.16
C THR A 149 -32.13 3.46 -0.35
N PRO A 150 -32.24 3.74 -1.68
CA PRO A 150 -31.86 5.03 -2.25
C PRO A 150 -32.45 6.23 -1.50
N GLU A 151 -33.70 6.09 -1.05
CA GLU A 151 -34.38 7.13 -0.31
C GLU A 151 -33.87 7.29 1.12
N GLN A 152 -33.45 6.18 1.74
CA GLN A 152 -32.82 6.22 3.06
C GLN A 152 -31.45 6.85 3.00
N LEU A 153 -30.69 6.60 1.94
CA LEU A 153 -29.37 7.17 1.71
C LEU A 153 -29.42 8.63 1.30
N ALA A 154 -30.40 9.02 0.49
CA ALA A 154 -30.64 10.43 0.14
C ALA A 154 -31.04 11.28 1.39
N LYS A 155 -31.61 10.66 2.41
CA LYS A 155 -31.97 11.28 3.69
C LYS A 155 -30.92 11.09 4.78
N ALA A 156 -29.98 10.15 4.59
CA ALA A 156 -28.87 9.97 5.51
C ALA A 156 -27.98 11.20 5.47
N LYS A 157 -27.77 11.82 6.63
CA LYS A 157 -26.70 12.82 6.76
C LYS A 157 -25.38 12.13 6.40
N PRO A 158 -24.47 12.80 5.68
CA PRO A 158 -23.18 12.24 5.37
C PRO A 158 -22.54 11.69 6.64
N HIS A 159 -22.39 10.38 6.71
CA HIS A 159 -21.75 9.75 7.83
C HIS A 159 -20.27 9.65 7.54
N PHE A 160 -19.51 10.55 8.17
CA PHE A 160 -18.09 10.39 8.41
C PHE A 160 -17.18 10.37 7.19
N GLY A 161 -15.99 10.86 7.34
CA GLY A 161 -14.91 11.11 6.42
C GLY A 161 -14.84 10.39 5.06
N TYR A 162 -15.42 9.21 4.97
CA TYR A 162 -15.55 8.49 3.71
C TYR A 162 -16.59 9.08 2.75
N TYR A 163 -17.60 9.78 3.26
CA TYR A 163 -18.76 10.24 2.51
C TYR A 163 -19.05 11.71 2.67
N ASN A 164 -18.14 12.47 3.26
CA ASN A 164 -18.33 13.91 3.43
C ASN A 164 -17.95 14.74 2.20
N GLY A 165 -17.55 14.06 1.13
CA GLY A 165 -17.16 14.72 -0.11
C GLY A 165 -15.78 15.36 -0.12
N THR A 166 -15.07 15.38 1.01
CA THR A 166 -13.74 16.03 1.11
C THR A 166 -12.73 15.36 0.19
N MET A 167 -12.70 14.04 0.16
CA MET A 167 -11.76 13.33 -0.71
C MET A 167 -12.15 13.46 -2.18
N GLU A 168 -13.43 13.28 -2.51
CA GLU A 168 -13.93 13.47 -3.88
C GLU A 168 -13.62 14.86 -4.41
N ALA A 169 -13.86 15.89 -3.60
CA ALA A 169 -13.60 17.29 -3.95
C ALA A 169 -12.10 17.58 -4.15
N GLY A 170 -11.23 16.75 -3.60
CA GLY A 170 -9.78 16.84 -3.77
C GLY A 170 -9.30 16.40 -5.15
N PHE A 171 -10.06 15.57 -5.89
CA PHE A 171 -9.69 15.03 -7.19
C PHE A 171 -10.48 15.69 -8.32
N ASP A 172 -9.83 15.88 -9.47
CA ASP A 172 -10.46 16.41 -10.69
C ASP A 172 -11.30 15.33 -11.39
N TYR A 173 -10.97 14.07 -11.15
CA TYR A 173 -11.73 12.90 -11.58
C TYR A 173 -11.87 11.93 -10.41
N TRP A 174 -13.11 11.60 -10.08
CA TRP A 174 -13.40 10.65 -8.99
C TRP A 174 -14.25 9.49 -9.48
N TYR A 175 -13.72 8.30 -9.36
CA TYR A 175 -14.43 7.05 -9.57
C TYR A 175 -14.09 6.05 -8.46
N GLY A 176 -14.10 6.57 -7.24
CA GLY A 176 -13.68 5.87 -6.04
C GLY A 176 -14.82 5.13 -5.36
N ASN A 177 -14.43 4.15 -4.60
CA ASN A 177 -15.28 3.37 -3.75
C ASN A 177 -14.82 3.52 -2.31
N HIS A 178 -15.69 4.04 -1.46
CA HIS A 178 -15.35 4.42 -0.09
C HIS A 178 -15.18 3.29 0.90
N ASN A 179 -15.41 2.04 0.52
CA ASN A 179 -15.30 0.93 1.44
C ASN A 179 -14.38 -0.18 0.96
N HIS A 180 -13.99 -0.99 1.90
CA HIS A 180 -13.15 -2.14 1.76
C HIS A 180 -13.74 -3.21 0.83
N SER A 181 -15.02 -3.44 0.90
CA SER A 181 -15.64 -4.58 0.23
C SER A 181 -16.86 -4.23 -0.54
N THR A 182 -17.01 -2.97 -0.95
CA THR A 182 -17.98 -2.67 -1.89
C THR A 182 -19.23 -3.27 -1.98
N PHE A 183 -19.85 -3.52 -0.92
CA PHE A 183 -21.26 -3.88 -0.96
C PHE A 183 -22.07 -2.62 -0.94
N TYR A 184 -21.75 -1.71 -1.87
CA TYR A 184 -22.77 -0.77 -2.29
C TYR A 184 -23.89 -1.58 -2.91
N PRO A 185 -25.14 -1.36 -2.54
CA PRO A 185 -26.24 -1.82 -3.34
C PRO A 185 -25.96 -1.45 -4.81
N LYS A 186 -26.16 -2.40 -5.72
CA LYS A 186 -25.86 -2.29 -7.16
C LYS A 186 -26.21 -0.94 -7.78
N TRP A 187 -27.22 -0.29 -7.27
CA TRP A 187 -27.73 0.99 -7.77
C TRP A 187 -26.93 2.22 -7.32
N GLN A 188 -26.03 2.09 -6.35
CA GLN A 188 -25.22 3.22 -5.86
C GLN A 188 -23.92 3.44 -6.63
N HIS A 189 -23.39 2.39 -7.25
CA HIS A 189 -22.11 2.48 -7.93
C HIS A 189 -22.27 2.18 -9.42
N PRO A 190 -21.82 3.06 -10.33
CA PRO A 190 -21.97 2.86 -11.76
C PRO A 190 -21.42 1.53 -12.25
N ILE A 191 -20.28 1.08 -11.76
CA ILE A 191 -19.66 -0.21 -12.12
C ILE A 191 -20.56 -1.38 -11.78
N TYR A 192 -21.26 -1.34 -10.65
CA TYR A 192 -22.01 -2.47 -10.13
C TYR A 192 -23.51 -2.37 -10.33
N ARG A 193 -23.99 -1.22 -10.86
CA ARG A 193 -25.42 -0.94 -11.04
C ARG A 193 -26.17 -2.03 -11.79
N ASN A 194 -25.54 -2.61 -12.80
CA ASN A 194 -26.12 -3.63 -13.67
C ASN A 194 -25.63 -5.04 -13.34
N SER A 195 -24.78 -5.21 -12.33
CA SER A 195 -24.30 -6.52 -11.92
C SER A 195 -25.44 -7.40 -11.42
N ARG A 196 -25.54 -8.63 -11.92
CA ARG A 196 -26.54 -9.65 -11.49
C ARG A 196 -26.11 -10.39 -10.25
N VAL A 197 -24.98 -10.06 -9.70
CA VAL A 197 -24.25 -10.91 -8.83
C VAL A 197 -24.27 -10.40 -7.41
N ASN A 198 -24.45 -11.29 -6.44
CA ASN A 198 -24.63 -10.96 -5.04
C ASN A 198 -23.41 -11.29 -4.18
N THR A 199 -22.39 -11.95 -4.75
CA THR A 199 -21.18 -12.31 -4.02
C THR A 199 -20.03 -11.42 -4.39
N GLN A 200 -19.07 -11.31 -3.49
CA GLN A 200 -17.88 -10.45 -3.64
C GLN A 200 -17.06 -10.80 -4.87
N ILE A 201 -16.85 -12.10 -5.13
CA ILE A 201 -16.07 -12.59 -6.26
C ILE A 201 -16.72 -12.25 -7.58
N GLU A 202 -18.01 -12.40 -7.66
CA GLU A 202 -18.81 -12.15 -8.84
C GLU A 202 -18.81 -10.66 -9.18
N ILE A 203 -18.95 -9.77 -8.18
CA ILE A 203 -18.85 -8.33 -8.37
C ILE A 203 -17.45 -7.95 -8.88
N PHE A 204 -16.40 -8.56 -8.35
CA PHE A 204 -15.05 -8.34 -8.81
C PHE A 204 -14.80 -8.90 -10.19
N GLY A 205 -15.34 -10.09 -10.49
CA GLY A 205 -15.27 -10.67 -11.82
C GLY A 205 -15.90 -9.77 -12.87
N GLU A 206 -17.10 -9.27 -12.63
CA GLU A 206 -17.74 -8.29 -13.51
C GLU A 206 -16.97 -6.96 -13.54
N GLY A 207 -16.55 -6.43 -12.40
CA GLY A 207 -15.74 -5.22 -12.34
C GLY A 207 -14.46 -5.34 -13.16
N ALA A 208 -13.73 -6.45 -13.04
CA ALA A 208 -12.57 -6.73 -13.86
C ALA A 208 -12.94 -6.84 -15.36
N MET A 209 -14.05 -7.46 -15.69
CA MET A 209 -14.52 -7.57 -17.09
C MET A 209 -14.91 -6.22 -17.68
N HIS A 210 -15.44 -5.29 -16.89
CA HIS A 210 -15.76 -3.96 -17.36
C HIS A 210 -14.51 -3.15 -17.70
N PHE A 211 -13.45 -3.30 -16.93
CA PHE A 211 -12.16 -2.72 -17.28
C PHE A 211 -11.55 -3.37 -18.54
N LEU A 212 -11.86 -4.63 -18.82
CA LEU A 212 -11.36 -5.36 -20.00
C LEU A 212 -12.08 -4.96 -21.30
N LYS A 213 -13.28 -4.41 -21.21
CA LYS A 213 -14.05 -3.93 -22.38
C LYS A 213 -14.22 -2.43 -22.21
N PRO A 214 -13.77 -1.60 -23.16
CA PRO A 214 -14.08 -0.19 -23.15
C PRO A 214 -15.57 -0.03 -23.36
N ASP A 215 -16.32 0.07 -22.27
CA ASP A 215 -17.75 0.35 -22.26
C ASP A 215 -17.92 1.79 -21.77
N PRO A 216 -18.50 2.70 -22.58
CA PRO A 216 -18.72 4.08 -22.18
C PRO A 216 -19.68 4.23 -20.99
N GLU A 217 -20.43 3.19 -20.64
CA GLU A 217 -21.28 3.19 -19.45
C GLU A 217 -20.49 2.90 -18.15
N PHE A 218 -19.24 2.43 -18.28
CA PHE A 218 -18.40 2.09 -17.15
C PHE A 218 -17.19 3.03 -17.08
N ALA A 219 -17.28 4.02 -16.22
CA ALA A 219 -16.19 4.92 -15.90
C ALA A 219 -14.99 4.15 -15.28
N GLY A 220 -13.79 4.69 -15.40
CA GLY A 220 -12.58 4.07 -14.86
C GLY A 220 -11.31 4.67 -15.48
N PRO A 221 -10.20 3.92 -15.49
CA PRO A 221 -8.94 4.44 -16.03
C PRO A 221 -9.03 4.93 -17.47
N GLN A 222 -9.75 4.22 -18.34
CA GLN A 222 -9.93 4.63 -19.74
C GLN A 222 -10.76 5.91 -19.87
N ASP A 223 -11.82 6.06 -19.06
CA ASP A 223 -12.63 7.25 -19.05
C ASP A 223 -11.82 8.46 -18.54
N PHE A 224 -11.04 8.27 -17.47
CA PHE A 224 -10.09 9.27 -17.01
C PHE A 224 -9.15 9.72 -18.13
N LEU A 225 -8.52 8.78 -18.84
CA LEU A 225 -7.57 9.08 -19.90
C LEU A 225 -8.21 9.80 -21.10
N ARG A 226 -9.51 9.58 -21.35
CA ARG A 226 -10.26 10.29 -22.41
C ARG A 226 -10.71 11.67 -21.97
N SER A 227 -11.05 11.85 -20.69
CA SER A 227 -11.62 13.09 -20.16
C SER A 227 -10.55 14.09 -19.69
N LYS A 228 -9.32 13.64 -19.43
CA LYS A 228 -8.24 14.52 -18.98
C LYS A 228 -7.89 15.58 -20.04
N PRO A 229 -7.47 16.80 -19.62
CA PRO A 229 -6.93 17.81 -20.54
C PRO A 229 -5.71 17.31 -21.32
N THR A 230 -5.60 17.67 -22.58
CA THR A 230 -4.52 17.20 -23.48
C THR A 230 -3.16 17.81 -23.17
N ASN A 231 -3.12 19.03 -22.66
CA ASN A 231 -1.88 19.80 -22.46
C ASN A 231 -1.50 19.93 -20.97
N GLN A 232 -1.97 19.03 -20.13
CA GLN A 232 -1.73 19.05 -18.70
C GLN A 232 -1.19 17.69 -18.27
N PRO A 233 -0.11 17.65 -17.46
CA PRO A 233 0.33 16.38 -16.89
C PRO A 233 -0.74 15.84 -15.93
N PHE A 234 -0.82 14.53 -15.80
CA PHE A 234 -1.81 13.91 -14.95
C PHE A 234 -1.17 12.96 -13.91
N CYS A 235 -1.89 12.79 -12.80
CA CYS A 235 -1.63 11.73 -11.85
C CYS A 235 -2.91 10.90 -11.67
N MET A 236 -2.87 9.62 -11.99
CA MET A 236 -3.99 8.70 -11.84
C MET A 236 -3.65 7.62 -10.83
N MET A 237 -4.51 7.47 -9.84
CA MET A 237 -4.45 6.36 -8.88
C MET A 237 -5.47 5.29 -9.29
N VAL A 238 -4.98 4.07 -9.55
CA VAL A 238 -5.80 2.89 -9.88
C VAL A 238 -5.70 1.92 -8.71
N ASN A 239 -6.72 1.90 -7.86
CA ASN A 239 -6.73 1.18 -6.61
C ASN A 239 -7.64 -0.03 -6.70
N PHE A 240 -7.07 -1.20 -6.91
CA PHE A 240 -7.83 -2.44 -6.91
C PHE A 240 -8.29 -2.82 -5.49
N ASN A 241 -9.41 -3.48 -5.40
CA ASN A 241 -9.84 -4.22 -4.20
C ASN A 241 -9.48 -5.71 -4.32
N LEU A 242 -8.70 -6.06 -5.32
CA LEU A 242 -8.26 -7.41 -5.65
C LEU A 242 -6.74 -7.52 -5.42
N PRO A 243 -6.23 -8.72 -5.09
CA PRO A 243 -6.93 -10.00 -4.89
C PRO A 243 -7.68 -10.15 -3.55
N HIS A 244 -7.76 -9.13 -2.70
CA HIS A 244 -8.55 -9.17 -1.47
C HIS A 244 -9.97 -9.65 -1.76
N GLY A 245 -10.47 -10.55 -0.96
CA GLY A 245 -11.80 -11.10 -1.14
C GLY A 245 -11.91 -12.21 -2.19
N ALA A 246 -10.90 -12.46 -3.01
CA ALA A 246 -10.90 -13.61 -3.89
C ALA A 246 -11.02 -14.90 -3.06
N GLY A 247 -12.21 -15.48 -3.00
CA GLY A 247 -12.48 -16.69 -2.22
C GLY A 247 -12.95 -16.47 -0.77
N THR A 248 -13.14 -15.23 -0.30
CA THR A 248 -13.64 -15.01 1.08
C THR A 248 -15.15 -15.19 1.22
N SER A 249 -15.92 -14.96 0.17
CA SER A 249 -17.39 -15.05 0.23
C SER A 249 -17.92 -16.42 -0.12
N SER A 250 -17.25 -17.16 -0.99
CA SER A 250 -17.59 -18.53 -1.37
C SER A 250 -16.34 -19.24 -1.87
N MET A 251 -16.05 -20.38 -1.28
CA MET A 251 -15.00 -21.30 -1.76
C MET A 251 -15.54 -22.24 -2.84
N LYS A 252 -16.77 -22.03 -3.30
CA LYS A 252 -17.39 -22.85 -4.34
C LYS A 252 -17.31 -22.15 -5.68
N GLN A 253 -16.85 -22.88 -6.69
CA GLN A 253 -16.99 -22.48 -8.08
C GLN A 253 -18.48 -22.47 -8.48
N LEU A 254 -18.92 -21.36 -9.07
CA LEU A 254 -20.29 -21.20 -9.53
C LEU A 254 -20.33 -21.24 -11.06
N ASN A 255 -21.42 -21.77 -11.62
CA ASN A 255 -21.64 -21.75 -13.07
C ASN A 255 -21.77 -20.32 -13.65
N SER A 256 -22.14 -19.38 -12.79
CA SER A 256 -22.22 -17.95 -13.11
C SER A 256 -20.89 -17.22 -13.06
N ASP A 257 -19.84 -17.87 -12.55
CA ASP A 257 -18.51 -17.26 -12.51
C ASP A 257 -18.03 -16.92 -13.93
N PRO A 258 -17.37 -15.79 -14.16
CA PRO A 258 -16.69 -15.50 -15.41
C PRO A 258 -15.76 -16.63 -15.83
N GLU A 259 -15.56 -16.81 -17.12
CA GLU A 259 -14.72 -17.88 -17.68
C GLU A 259 -13.32 -17.92 -17.04
N LEU A 260 -12.74 -16.75 -16.77
CA LEU A 260 -11.47 -16.62 -16.07
C LEU A 260 -11.42 -17.43 -14.76
N TYR A 261 -12.48 -17.35 -13.95
CA TYR A 261 -12.58 -18.06 -12.66
C TYR A 261 -13.00 -19.53 -12.80
N ARG A 262 -13.60 -19.90 -13.94
CA ARG A 262 -14.06 -21.28 -14.18
C ARG A 262 -12.99 -22.19 -14.77
N THR A 263 -12.04 -21.62 -15.51
CA THR A 263 -11.11 -22.42 -16.34
C THR A 263 -9.63 -22.20 -16.02
N THR A 264 -9.20 -20.96 -15.83
CA THR A 264 -7.77 -20.63 -15.70
C THR A 264 -7.15 -21.29 -14.46
N TYR A 265 -6.05 -22.03 -14.63
CA TYR A 265 -5.31 -22.79 -13.60
C TYR A 265 -6.12 -23.87 -12.85
N ARG A 266 -7.35 -24.19 -13.28
CA ARG A 266 -8.16 -25.20 -12.59
C ARG A 266 -7.63 -26.62 -12.77
N ASP A 267 -7.05 -26.91 -13.89
CA ASP A 267 -6.36 -28.16 -14.18
C ASP A 267 -5.06 -28.33 -13.39
N GLN A 268 -4.48 -27.25 -12.91
CA GLN A 268 -3.22 -27.22 -12.16
C GLN A 268 -3.44 -27.00 -10.64
N ILE A 269 -4.66 -27.03 -10.15
CA ILE A 269 -4.95 -26.70 -8.74
C ILE A 269 -4.17 -27.57 -7.73
N ASN A 270 -3.92 -28.83 -8.06
CA ASN A 270 -3.16 -29.74 -7.21
C ASN A 270 -1.64 -29.53 -7.31
N GLU A 271 -1.17 -28.79 -8.32
CA GLU A 271 0.23 -28.48 -8.56
C GLU A 271 0.64 -27.15 -7.90
N LEU A 272 -0.34 -26.36 -7.42
CA LEU A 272 -0.04 -25.10 -6.73
C LEU A 272 0.85 -25.36 -5.52
N PRO A 273 2.01 -24.69 -5.42
CA PRO A 273 2.93 -24.89 -4.31
C PRO A 273 2.32 -24.36 -3.02
N LEU A 274 2.14 -25.22 -2.04
CA LEU A 274 1.79 -24.74 -0.69
C LEU A 274 2.99 -24.01 -0.08
N PRO A 275 2.75 -23.03 0.82
CA PRO A 275 3.83 -22.44 1.58
C PRO A 275 4.65 -23.50 2.32
N GLU A 276 5.96 -23.34 2.31
CA GLU A 276 6.89 -24.33 2.94
C GLU A 276 6.61 -24.55 4.43
N THR A 277 6.21 -23.50 5.13
CA THR A 277 5.87 -23.51 6.56
C THR A 277 4.37 -23.67 6.83
N TYR A 278 3.59 -24.09 5.83
CA TYR A 278 2.15 -24.31 5.98
C TYR A 278 1.87 -25.37 7.06
N ILE A 279 0.97 -25.05 7.96
CA ILE A 279 0.44 -25.99 8.97
C ILE A 279 -1.08 -25.88 8.95
N ALA A 280 -1.76 -27.00 8.64
CA ALA A 280 -3.20 -27.04 8.70
C ALA A 280 -3.69 -26.82 10.14
N LYS A 281 -4.83 -26.15 10.31
CA LYS A 281 -5.34 -25.75 11.63
C LYS A 281 -5.45 -26.91 12.61
N ALA A 282 -5.85 -28.09 12.13
CA ALA A 282 -5.98 -29.30 12.97
C ALA A 282 -4.63 -29.84 13.46
N ASP A 283 -3.54 -29.51 12.79
CA ASP A 283 -2.20 -30.02 13.03
C ASP A 283 -1.35 -29.08 13.90
N ILE A 284 -1.87 -27.91 14.24
CA ILE A 284 -1.19 -26.95 15.10
C ILE A 284 -1.11 -27.50 16.53
N LYS A 285 0.05 -28.04 16.91
CA LYS A 285 0.32 -28.54 18.27
C LYS A 285 0.72 -27.41 19.21
N THR A 286 1.60 -26.53 18.74
CA THR A 286 2.08 -25.36 19.48
C THR A 286 1.87 -24.12 18.58
N PRO A 287 1.09 -23.14 19.01
CA PRO A 287 0.95 -21.89 18.26
C PRO A 287 2.29 -21.18 18.12
N LYS A 288 2.58 -20.64 16.93
CA LYS A 288 3.78 -19.84 16.65
C LYS A 288 3.89 -18.65 17.61
N ILE A 289 2.79 -17.96 17.84
CA ILE A 289 2.69 -16.88 18.81
C ILE A 289 1.90 -17.40 20.02
N PRO A 290 2.44 -17.28 21.25
CA PRO A 290 1.79 -17.80 22.46
C PRO A 290 0.39 -17.22 22.68
N THR A 291 -0.55 -18.04 23.12
CA THR A 291 -1.97 -17.65 23.29
C THR A 291 -2.18 -16.49 24.27
N GLN A 292 -1.32 -16.31 25.24
CA GLN A 292 -1.37 -15.17 26.17
C GLN A 292 -1.17 -13.81 25.47
N VAL A 293 -0.51 -13.79 24.31
CA VAL A 293 -0.34 -12.57 23.49
C VAL A 293 -1.67 -12.11 22.93
N TYR A 294 -2.59 -13.02 22.70
CA TYR A 294 -3.95 -12.79 22.16
C TYR A 294 -5.05 -12.87 23.23
N ASN A 295 -4.75 -12.63 24.50
CA ASN A 295 -5.71 -12.78 25.60
C ASN A 295 -6.39 -14.17 25.64
N GLY A 296 -5.67 -15.23 25.29
CA GLY A 296 -6.17 -16.60 25.27
C GLY A 296 -7.04 -16.96 24.07
N VAL A 297 -7.20 -16.07 23.12
CA VAL A 297 -7.93 -16.32 21.87
C VAL A 297 -6.93 -16.73 20.79
N THR A 298 -7.22 -17.81 20.07
CA THR A 298 -6.46 -18.19 18.88
C THR A 298 -6.54 -17.09 17.83
N ILE A 299 -5.45 -16.83 17.12
CA ILE A 299 -5.43 -15.91 16.00
C ILE A 299 -6.57 -16.30 15.04
N PRO A 300 -7.38 -15.35 14.56
CA PRO A 300 -8.37 -15.64 13.55
C PRO A 300 -7.65 -16.12 12.28
N THR A 301 -7.69 -17.40 12.02
CA THR A 301 -7.29 -17.93 10.72
C THR A 301 -8.49 -17.82 9.79
N TYR A 302 -8.27 -17.39 8.57
CA TYR A 302 -9.30 -17.46 7.55
C TYR A 302 -9.70 -18.94 7.33
N HIS A 303 -10.96 -19.19 7.01
CA HIS A 303 -11.49 -20.56 6.86
C HIS A 303 -10.71 -21.42 5.86
N TYR A 304 -10.18 -20.81 4.79
CA TYR A 304 -9.45 -21.49 3.72
C TYR A 304 -8.09 -22.07 4.13
N VAL A 305 -7.53 -21.70 5.27
CA VAL A 305 -6.28 -22.31 5.79
C VAL A 305 -6.53 -23.52 6.69
N HIS A 306 -7.76 -23.99 6.81
CA HIS A 306 -8.10 -25.15 7.64
C HIS A 306 -7.50 -26.45 7.11
N ASN A 307 -7.45 -26.61 5.80
CA ASN A 307 -6.86 -27.75 5.11
C ASN A 307 -6.29 -27.35 3.75
N GLU A 308 -5.48 -28.24 3.17
CA GLU A 308 -4.80 -27.98 1.89
C GLU A 308 -5.77 -27.72 0.73
N ALA A 309 -6.88 -28.43 0.66
CA ALA A 309 -7.83 -28.29 -0.43
C ALA A 309 -8.47 -26.88 -0.43
N ASP A 310 -8.88 -26.40 0.74
CA ASP A 310 -9.41 -25.04 0.90
C ASP A 310 -8.36 -23.99 0.56
N LEU A 311 -7.10 -24.20 0.98
CA LEU A 311 -6.02 -23.29 0.65
C LEU A 311 -5.73 -23.25 -0.85
N ARG A 312 -5.64 -24.41 -1.52
CA ARG A 312 -5.43 -24.47 -2.98
C ARG A 312 -6.58 -23.82 -3.74
N GLU A 313 -7.82 -24.00 -3.32
CA GLU A 313 -8.97 -23.29 -3.88
C GLU A 313 -8.83 -21.77 -3.71
N ARG A 314 -8.37 -21.31 -2.57
CA ARG A 314 -8.07 -19.89 -2.32
C ARG A 314 -6.97 -19.38 -3.25
N MET A 315 -5.85 -20.10 -3.33
CA MET A 315 -4.71 -19.72 -4.15
C MET A 315 -5.06 -19.64 -5.64
N VAL A 316 -5.80 -20.63 -6.17
CA VAL A 316 -6.19 -20.60 -7.58
C VAL A 316 -7.07 -19.39 -7.89
N ARG A 317 -7.97 -18.99 -6.99
CA ARG A 317 -8.80 -17.80 -7.16
C ARG A 317 -7.98 -16.51 -7.12
N GLU A 318 -6.99 -16.45 -6.26
CA GLU A 318 -6.06 -15.31 -6.24
C GLU A 318 -5.23 -15.24 -7.52
N TYR A 319 -4.72 -16.36 -8.02
CA TYR A 319 -3.99 -16.41 -9.29
C TYR A 319 -4.86 -15.95 -10.47
N GLN A 320 -6.11 -16.40 -10.53
CA GLN A 320 -7.08 -15.96 -11.53
C GLN A 320 -7.33 -14.45 -11.44
N THR A 321 -7.47 -13.94 -10.23
CA THR A 321 -7.70 -12.52 -9.97
C THR A 321 -6.49 -11.67 -10.38
N VAL A 322 -5.29 -12.11 -10.04
CA VAL A 322 -4.05 -11.43 -10.43
C VAL A 322 -3.86 -11.46 -11.95
N THR A 323 -4.22 -12.56 -12.62
CA THR A 323 -4.26 -12.62 -14.09
C THR A 323 -5.25 -11.61 -14.67
N GLY A 324 -6.38 -11.40 -14.02
CA GLY A 324 -7.34 -10.35 -14.39
C GLY A 324 -6.74 -8.95 -14.25
N ILE A 325 -6.06 -8.67 -13.13
CA ILE A 325 -5.34 -7.41 -12.90
C ILE A 325 -4.27 -7.19 -13.98
N ASP A 326 -3.50 -8.23 -14.31
CA ASP A 326 -2.47 -8.16 -15.35
C ASP A 326 -3.04 -7.74 -16.71
N ARG A 327 -4.19 -8.30 -17.11
CA ARG A 327 -4.88 -7.91 -18.35
C ARG A 327 -5.31 -6.44 -18.31
N LEU A 328 -5.78 -5.95 -17.15
CA LEU A 328 -6.16 -4.54 -16.98
C LEU A 328 -4.96 -3.62 -17.07
N VAL A 329 -3.82 -4.01 -16.51
CA VAL A 329 -2.56 -3.29 -16.65
C VAL A 329 -2.17 -3.22 -18.13
N GLY A 330 -2.29 -4.34 -18.86
CA GLY A 330 -2.06 -4.39 -20.30
C GLY A 330 -2.95 -3.44 -21.08
N ASN A 331 -4.24 -3.40 -20.78
CA ASN A 331 -5.19 -2.48 -21.42
C ASN A 331 -4.88 -1.01 -21.11
N LEU A 332 -4.49 -0.70 -19.89
CA LEU A 332 -4.07 0.63 -19.49
C LEU A 332 -2.82 1.09 -20.25
N VAL A 333 -1.80 0.23 -20.32
CA VAL A 333 -0.58 0.50 -21.09
C VAL A 333 -0.89 0.69 -22.58
N ALA A 334 -1.76 -0.15 -23.15
CA ALA A 334 -2.19 -0.01 -24.54
C ALA A 334 -2.89 1.33 -24.82
N GLU A 335 -3.77 1.79 -23.91
CA GLU A 335 -4.42 3.09 -24.01
C GLU A 335 -3.42 4.25 -23.90
N LEU A 336 -2.45 4.19 -22.97
CA LEU A 336 -1.37 5.18 -22.86
C LEU A 336 -0.54 5.26 -24.15
N LYS A 337 -0.23 4.12 -24.76
CA LYS A 337 0.50 4.02 -26.05
C LYS A 337 -0.34 4.62 -27.19
N ALA A 338 -1.63 4.28 -27.25
CA ALA A 338 -2.56 4.82 -28.28
C ALA A 338 -2.70 6.34 -28.21
N GLN A 339 -2.62 6.92 -27.01
CA GLN A 339 -2.65 8.38 -26.80
C GLN A 339 -1.28 9.05 -26.93
N GLY A 340 -0.20 8.31 -27.20
CA GLY A 340 1.16 8.83 -27.26
C GLY A 340 1.69 9.33 -25.89
N SER A 341 1.12 8.87 -24.79
CA SER A 341 1.48 9.32 -23.44
C SER A 341 2.46 8.38 -22.74
N TYR A 342 2.61 7.15 -23.23
CA TYR A 342 3.41 6.09 -22.56
C TYR A 342 4.84 6.51 -22.30
N GLU A 343 5.51 7.09 -23.30
CA GLU A 343 6.93 7.50 -23.24
C GLU A 343 7.19 8.72 -22.31
N ASN A 344 6.12 9.26 -21.71
CA ASN A 344 6.21 10.32 -20.70
C ASN A 344 5.36 9.99 -19.47
N THR A 345 5.16 8.71 -19.16
CA THR A 345 4.37 8.27 -18.00
C THR A 345 5.18 7.37 -17.09
N VAL A 346 5.34 7.77 -15.84
CA VAL A 346 5.85 6.91 -14.76
C VAL A 346 4.71 6.01 -14.28
N ILE A 347 4.97 4.71 -14.18
CA ILE A 347 3.99 3.73 -13.66
C ILE A 347 4.59 3.04 -12.43
N VAL A 348 3.91 3.13 -11.30
CA VAL A 348 4.22 2.38 -10.08
C VAL A 348 3.20 1.27 -9.93
N PHE A 349 3.66 0.03 -9.77
CA PHE A 349 2.84 -1.12 -9.41
C PHE A 349 3.26 -1.63 -8.03
N THR A 350 2.31 -1.72 -7.10
CA THR A 350 2.56 -2.24 -5.74
C THR A 350 1.28 -2.75 -5.09
N SER A 351 1.39 -3.23 -3.85
CA SER A 351 0.25 -3.64 -3.00
C SER A 351 0.21 -2.85 -1.69
N ASP A 352 -0.97 -2.79 -1.08
CA ASP A 352 -1.12 -2.19 0.24
C ASP A 352 -0.58 -3.08 1.38
N HIS A 353 -0.49 -4.38 1.21
CA HIS A 353 0.24 -5.36 2.05
C HIS A 353 0.17 -6.75 1.41
N GLY A 354 0.91 -7.69 1.99
CA GLY A 354 0.84 -9.11 1.66
C GLY A 354 -0.24 -9.84 2.46
N LEU A 355 -0.18 -11.18 2.43
CA LEU A 355 -1.15 -12.04 3.09
C LEU A 355 -0.52 -13.39 3.45
N MET A 356 -0.77 -13.88 4.66
CA MET A 356 -0.34 -15.22 5.10
C MET A 356 -1.38 -16.28 4.70
N HIS A 357 -0.89 -17.39 4.21
CA HIS A 357 -1.69 -18.53 3.71
C HIS A 357 -1.48 -19.80 4.51
N GLY A 358 -1.43 -19.70 5.83
CA GLY A 358 -1.21 -20.84 6.73
C GLY A 358 0.24 -21.08 7.08
N GLU A 359 1.15 -20.20 6.67
CA GLU A 359 2.52 -20.21 7.16
C GLU A 359 2.52 -20.21 8.70
N HIS A 360 3.29 -21.10 9.30
CA HIS A 360 3.38 -21.28 10.75
C HIS A 360 2.03 -21.60 11.44
N GLY A 361 1.01 -22.04 10.68
CA GLY A 361 -0.35 -22.19 11.19
C GLY A 361 -1.10 -20.86 11.38
N LEU A 362 -0.58 -19.78 10.81
CA LEU A 362 -1.17 -18.45 10.86
C LEU A 362 -1.89 -18.16 9.54
N GLY A 363 -2.70 -17.12 9.54
CA GLY A 363 -3.40 -16.69 8.33
C GLY A 363 -3.77 -15.22 8.41
N GLY A 364 -4.00 -14.61 7.24
CA GLY A 364 -4.40 -13.23 7.17
C GLY A 364 -3.23 -12.25 7.11
N LYS A 365 -3.39 -11.13 7.79
CA LYS A 365 -2.50 -9.97 7.72
C LYS A 365 -2.27 -9.39 9.11
N VAL A 366 -1.71 -8.19 9.21
CA VAL A 366 -1.47 -7.45 10.47
C VAL A 366 -0.18 -7.85 11.19
N LEU A 367 0.20 -9.12 11.14
CA LEU A 367 1.46 -9.61 11.70
C LEU A 367 2.65 -9.15 10.86
N LEU A 368 3.83 -9.08 11.47
CA LEU A 368 5.03 -8.52 10.82
C LEU A 368 5.94 -9.59 10.16
N TYR A 369 5.39 -10.76 9.81
CA TYR A 369 6.11 -11.77 9.02
C TYR A 369 6.26 -11.31 7.55
N GLU A 370 7.31 -11.83 6.88
CA GLU A 370 7.64 -11.43 5.50
C GLU A 370 6.42 -11.54 4.57
N GLU A 371 5.60 -12.56 4.71
CA GLU A 371 4.41 -12.77 3.87
C GLU A 371 3.35 -11.66 4.01
N SER A 372 3.30 -10.99 5.16
CA SER A 372 2.39 -9.88 5.40
C SER A 372 2.97 -8.52 5.02
N ILE A 373 4.27 -8.30 5.28
CA ILE A 373 4.87 -6.98 5.10
C ILE A 373 5.60 -6.81 3.77
N ARG A 374 6.03 -7.89 3.10
CA ARG A 374 6.71 -7.84 1.82
C ARG A 374 5.70 -7.79 0.68
N VAL A 375 5.86 -6.81 -0.21
CA VAL A 375 4.95 -6.55 -1.32
C VAL A 375 5.70 -6.49 -2.65
N PRO A 376 5.03 -6.72 -3.80
CA PRO A 376 5.64 -6.40 -5.08
C PRO A 376 5.80 -4.88 -5.19
N MET A 377 6.90 -4.42 -5.79
CA MET A 377 7.10 -3.03 -6.16
C MET A 377 7.90 -2.95 -7.46
N ILE A 378 7.30 -2.33 -8.46
CA ILE A 378 7.88 -2.09 -9.77
C ILE A 378 7.69 -0.62 -10.08
N ILE A 379 8.73 0.06 -10.49
CA ILE A 379 8.66 1.45 -10.98
C ILE A 379 9.17 1.48 -12.41
N PHE A 380 8.27 1.68 -13.33
CA PHE A 380 8.57 1.96 -14.73
C PHE A 380 8.70 3.47 -14.91
N ASP A 381 9.84 3.91 -15.40
CA ASP A 381 10.07 5.28 -15.84
C ASP A 381 10.77 5.25 -17.21
N PRO A 382 10.11 5.64 -18.29
CA PRO A 382 10.69 5.57 -19.63
C PRO A 382 11.87 6.52 -19.84
N ARG A 383 12.11 7.44 -18.91
CA ARG A 383 13.24 8.38 -18.92
C ARG A 383 14.51 7.80 -18.31
N LEU A 384 14.42 6.62 -17.66
CA LEU A 384 15.59 5.94 -17.12
C LEU A 384 16.58 5.58 -18.23
N PRO A 385 17.90 5.68 -17.96
CA PRO A 385 18.93 5.16 -18.85
C PRO A 385 18.68 3.69 -19.19
N GLU A 386 18.96 3.29 -20.42
CA GLU A 386 18.75 1.92 -20.89
C GLU A 386 19.41 0.88 -19.97
N ALA A 387 20.60 1.17 -19.46
CA ALA A 387 21.33 0.31 -18.53
C ALA A 387 20.62 0.09 -17.19
N ARG A 388 19.61 0.90 -16.87
CA ARG A 388 18.81 0.80 -15.63
C ARG A 388 17.48 0.08 -15.84
N ARG A 389 17.06 -0.09 -17.07
CA ARG A 389 15.80 -0.78 -17.40
C ARG A 389 15.97 -2.28 -17.23
N GLY A 390 14.95 -2.93 -16.67
CA GLY A 390 14.95 -4.36 -16.37
C GLY A 390 15.88 -4.78 -15.21
N THR A 391 16.40 -3.82 -14.43
CA THR A 391 17.25 -4.14 -13.30
C THR A 391 16.45 -4.45 -12.04
N VAL A 392 17.10 -5.17 -11.13
CA VAL A 392 16.59 -5.46 -9.80
C VAL A 392 17.35 -4.61 -8.80
N ALA A 393 16.60 -3.91 -7.93
CA ALA A 393 17.14 -3.19 -6.79
C ALA A 393 16.91 -4.03 -5.53
N ASP A 394 17.99 -4.28 -4.79
CA ASP A 394 17.98 -5.08 -3.55
C ASP A 394 17.91 -4.20 -2.29
N GLU A 395 17.95 -2.89 -2.44
CA GLU A 395 17.81 -1.94 -1.37
C GLU A 395 16.42 -2.04 -0.70
N LEU A 396 16.38 -1.78 0.60
CA LEU A 396 15.13 -1.77 1.39
C LEU A 396 14.23 -0.61 0.94
N ALA A 397 13.22 -0.89 0.13
CA ALA A 397 12.20 0.07 -0.29
C ALA A 397 10.96 -0.04 0.60
N LEU A 398 10.32 1.09 0.90
CA LEU A 398 9.15 1.12 1.77
C LEU A 398 7.95 1.74 1.06
N SER A 399 6.74 1.35 1.46
CA SER A 399 5.51 1.97 0.96
C SER A 399 5.48 3.50 1.15
N ILE A 400 6.06 4.01 2.23
CA ILE A 400 6.17 5.46 2.50
C ILE A 400 7.13 6.18 1.55
N ASP A 401 7.99 5.47 0.82
CA ASP A 401 8.95 6.05 -0.12
C ASP A 401 8.28 6.46 -1.45
N ILE A 402 7.11 5.93 -1.75
CA ILE A 402 6.41 6.18 -3.01
C ILE A 402 6.04 7.66 -3.14
N ALA A 403 5.49 8.27 -2.09
CA ALA A 403 5.08 9.67 -2.12
C ALA A 403 6.25 10.62 -2.45
N PRO A 404 7.38 10.63 -1.73
CA PRO A 404 8.52 11.48 -2.06
C PRO A 404 9.15 11.14 -3.42
N THR A 405 9.14 9.87 -3.84
CA THR A 405 9.63 9.45 -5.16
C THR A 405 8.82 10.10 -6.29
N LEU A 406 7.50 10.04 -6.20
CA LEU A 406 6.62 10.62 -7.22
C LEU A 406 6.74 12.14 -7.31
N LEU A 407 6.88 12.82 -6.16
CA LEU A 407 7.10 14.27 -6.12
C LEU A 407 8.44 14.65 -6.76
N GLU A 408 9.52 13.94 -6.43
CA GLU A 408 10.83 14.19 -7.03
C GLU A 408 10.81 13.96 -8.55
N LEU A 409 10.27 12.85 -9.03
CA LEU A 409 10.14 12.56 -10.45
C LEU A 409 9.30 13.59 -11.21
N ALA A 410 8.35 14.22 -10.52
CA ALA A 410 7.51 15.29 -11.04
C ALA A 410 8.16 16.69 -10.92
N GLY A 411 9.33 16.81 -10.30
CA GLY A 411 10.00 18.08 -10.02
C GLY A 411 9.24 18.96 -9.03
N VAL A 412 8.53 18.34 -8.09
CA VAL A 412 7.78 18.99 -7.01
C VAL A 412 8.54 18.79 -5.70
N SER A 413 8.62 19.84 -4.89
CA SER A 413 9.31 19.77 -3.60
C SER A 413 8.64 18.73 -2.68
N ILE A 414 9.45 17.90 -2.04
CA ILE A 414 8.99 16.92 -1.07
C ILE A 414 8.59 17.67 0.21
N HIS A 415 7.41 17.39 0.73
CA HIS A 415 6.94 18.01 1.97
C HIS A 415 7.80 17.53 3.16
N GLU A 416 8.18 18.45 4.04
CA GLU A 416 9.10 18.18 5.16
C GLU A 416 8.58 17.14 6.17
N GLU A 417 7.28 16.98 6.26
CA GLU A 417 6.63 15.98 7.13
C GLU A 417 6.67 14.55 6.57
N MET A 418 7.08 14.35 5.32
CA MET A 418 7.26 13.02 4.75
C MET A 418 8.49 12.34 5.36
N GLN A 419 8.32 11.12 5.82
CA GLN A 419 9.38 10.31 6.45
C GLN A 419 10.01 9.29 5.50
N GLY A 420 9.33 9.02 4.37
CA GLY A 420 9.87 8.21 3.29
C GLY A 420 11.07 8.89 2.61
N LYS A 421 11.88 8.09 1.93
CA LYS A 421 13.02 8.54 1.13
C LYS A 421 12.72 8.29 -0.34
N SER A 422 13.02 9.26 -1.20
CA SER A 422 12.85 9.05 -2.64
C SER A 422 13.72 7.90 -3.14
N LEU A 423 13.12 7.01 -3.93
CA LEU A 423 13.77 5.86 -4.57
C LEU A 423 14.53 6.25 -5.85
N VAL A 424 14.54 7.51 -6.26
CA VAL A 424 15.19 7.98 -7.49
C VAL A 424 16.67 7.63 -7.49
N SER A 425 17.38 7.87 -6.38
CA SER A 425 18.80 7.52 -6.24
C SER A 425 19.06 6.01 -6.39
N VAL A 426 18.20 5.18 -5.85
CA VAL A 426 18.26 3.72 -6.00
C VAL A 426 18.00 3.31 -7.45
N MET A 427 16.97 3.87 -8.08
CA MET A 427 16.65 3.61 -9.48
C MET A 427 17.79 4.00 -10.42
N GLN A 428 18.49 5.08 -10.12
CA GLN A 428 19.62 5.58 -10.91
C GLN A 428 20.95 4.89 -10.57
N GLN A 429 21.05 4.24 -9.40
CA GLN A 429 22.29 3.66 -8.86
C GLN A 429 23.39 4.73 -8.71
N ASP A 430 23.05 5.90 -8.18
CA ASP A 430 24.01 7.00 -8.01
C ASP A 430 25.00 6.79 -6.85
N GLY A 431 24.86 5.69 -6.10
CA GLY A 431 25.75 5.33 -4.98
C GLY A 431 25.46 6.09 -3.68
N ALA A 432 24.35 6.79 -3.60
CA ALA A 432 23.95 7.47 -2.37
C ALA A 432 23.75 6.47 -1.21
N PRO A 433 24.12 6.83 0.04
CA PRO A 433 23.89 5.99 1.20
C PRO A 433 22.40 5.67 1.40
N TRP A 434 22.08 4.39 1.56
CA TRP A 434 20.71 3.93 1.75
C TRP A 434 20.49 3.33 3.14
N ARG A 435 19.23 3.19 3.55
CA ARG A 435 18.87 2.58 4.83
C ARG A 435 19.28 1.11 4.89
N LYS A 436 19.67 0.66 6.09
CA LYS A 436 20.00 -0.73 6.37
C LYS A 436 18.95 -1.44 7.23
N ASP A 437 18.01 -0.67 7.78
CA ASP A 437 16.90 -1.14 8.58
C ASP A 437 15.67 -0.23 8.41
N PHE A 438 14.53 -0.70 8.87
CA PHE A 438 13.32 0.09 8.96
C PHE A 438 12.43 -0.37 10.12
N PHE A 439 11.57 0.54 10.55
CA PHE A 439 10.53 0.29 11.53
C PHE A 439 9.27 -0.24 10.85
N CYS A 440 8.63 -1.23 11.48
CA CYS A 440 7.29 -1.68 11.10
C CYS A 440 6.44 -1.90 12.35
N GLU A 441 5.12 -1.72 12.20
CA GLU A 441 4.23 -1.77 13.34
C GLU A 441 2.83 -2.25 12.99
N ASN A 442 2.08 -2.66 14.01
CA ASN A 442 0.63 -2.79 13.95
C ASN A 442 0.00 -2.14 15.16
N MET A 443 -0.84 -1.15 14.93
CA MET A 443 -1.60 -0.46 15.96
C MET A 443 -3.07 -0.91 16.03
N TYR A 444 -3.49 -1.82 15.15
CA TYR A 444 -4.82 -2.38 15.16
C TYR A 444 -4.97 -3.49 16.21
N THR A 445 -5.83 -3.27 17.18
CA THR A 445 -6.10 -4.23 18.26
C THR A 445 -7.51 -4.83 18.19
N GLY A 446 -8.23 -4.61 17.09
CA GLY A 446 -9.47 -5.32 16.82
C GLY A 446 -9.21 -6.82 16.59
N GLN A 447 -10.23 -7.65 16.76
CA GLN A 447 -10.11 -9.10 16.62
C GLN A 447 -9.04 -9.74 17.52
N ASN A 448 -8.72 -9.07 18.65
CA ASN A 448 -7.71 -9.48 19.63
C ASN A 448 -6.26 -9.47 19.13
N TYR A 449 -5.95 -8.79 18.04
CA TYR A 449 -4.56 -8.57 17.65
C TYR A 449 -3.81 -7.78 18.74
N PRO A 450 -2.56 -8.14 19.05
CA PRO A 450 -1.70 -7.37 19.93
C PRO A 450 -1.24 -6.08 19.23
N LEU A 451 -0.75 -5.12 20.00
CA LEU A 451 0.13 -4.10 19.47
C LEU A 451 1.46 -4.72 19.13
N ILE A 452 1.98 -4.42 17.95
CA ILE A 452 3.22 -5.00 17.47
C ILE A 452 4.13 -3.88 16.99
N GLU A 453 5.39 -3.97 17.36
CA GLU A 453 6.46 -3.12 16.85
C GLU A 453 7.60 -4.02 16.40
N GLY A 454 8.29 -3.64 15.31
CA GLY A 454 9.38 -4.43 14.79
C GLY A 454 10.44 -3.59 14.10
N VAL A 455 11.61 -4.17 13.99
CA VAL A 455 12.73 -3.68 13.17
C VAL A 455 13.12 -4.78 12.22
N ARG A 456 13.18 -4.45 10.94
CA ARG A 456 13.69 -5.35 9.90
C ARG A 456 14.93 -4.72 9.29
N SER A 457 16.07 -5.38 9.44
CA SER A 457 17.33 -5.07 8.76
C SER A 457 17.55 -6.02 7.58
N GLU A 458 18.67 -5.88 6.86
CA GLU A 458 19.02 -6.80 5.77
C GLU A 458 19.14 -8.27 6.24
N ASP A 459 19.70 -8.50 7.42
CA ASP A 459 20.03 -9.84 7.93
C ASP A 459 19.10 -10.32 9.03
N PHE A 460 18.49 -9.43 9.80
CA PHE A 460 17.71 -9.78 10.99
C PHE A 460 16.35 -9.08 11.03
N LYS A 461 15.42 -9.72 11.72
CA LYS A 461 14.14 -9.14 12.11
C LYS A 461 13.89 -9.33 13.59
N TYR A 462 13.53 -8.24 14.25
CA TYR A 462 13.09 -8.23 15.65
C TYR A 462 11.64 -7.78 15.73
N ILE A 463 10.81 -8.50 16.50
CA ILE A 463 9.40 -8.19 16.70
C ILE A 463 9.11 -8.22 18.21
N ARG A 464 8.37 -7.21 18.70
CA ARG A 464 7.91 -7.16 20.08
C ARG A 464 6.42 -6.91 20.17
N TYR A 465 5.80 -7.57 21.14
CA TYR A 465 4.36 -7.61 21.30
C TYR A 465 3.94 -7.01 22.64
N PHE A 466 2.86 -6.24 22.62
CA PHE A 466 2.27 -5.63 23.81
C PHE A 466 0.84 -6.08 23.98
N LYS A 467 0.33 -6.06 25.23
CA LYS A 467 -1.05 -6.44 25.49
C LYS A 467 -2.03 -5.60 24.66
N PRO A 468 -3.00 -6.25 23.99
CA PRO A 468 -4.05 -5.52 23.33
C PRO A 468 -4.82 -4.68 24.34
N LYS A 469 -5.18 -3.46 23.96
CA LYS A 469 -6.00 -2.57 24.75
C LYS A 469 -7.40 -2.44 24.15
N PRO A 470 -8.43 -2.12 24.96
CA PRO A 470 -9.76 -1.85 24.42
C PRO A 470 -9.73 -0.75 23.36
N ARG A 471 -10.53 -0.87 22.29
CA ARG A 471 -10.59 0.01 21.12
C ARG A 471 -10.63 1.53 21.40
N ARG A 472 -11.00 1.94 22.61
CA ARG A 472 -11.17 3.36 22.97
C ARG A 472 -9.85 4.13 23.19
N HIS A 473 -8.69 3.47 23.11
CA HIS A 473 -7.42 4.05 23.54
C HIS A 473 -6.30 3.98 22.48
N HIS A 474 -6.61 3.70 21.21
CA HIS A 474 -5.58 3.53 20.18
C HIS A 474 -4.58 4.70 20.10
N VAL A 475 -5.06 5.92 20.24
CA VAL A 475 -4.19 7.12 20.19
C VAL A 475 -3.28 7.26 21.40
N LEU A 476 -3.75 6.83 22.58
CA LEU A 476 -2.93 6.84 23.80
C LEU A 476 -1.84 5.75 23.77
N MET A 477 -2.01 4.73 22.94
CA MET A 477 -1.04 3.66 22.78
C MET A 477 0.19 4.08 21.97
N LEU A 478 0.09 5.14 21.17
CA LEU A 478 1.21 5.73 20.44
C LEU A 478 2.39 6.09 21.36
N THR A 479 2.12 6.27 22.65
CA THR A 479 3.12 6.69 23.64
C THR A 479 3.56 5.58 24.58
N ASP A 480 2.86 4.44 24.63
CA ASP A 480 3.11 3.43 25.67
C ASP A 480 4.51 2.81 25.59
N SER A 481 4.97 2.44 24.40
CA SER A 481 6.32 1.91 24.20
C SER A 481 7.40 2.96 24.42
N ILE A 482 7.12 4.21 24.07
CA ILE A 482 8.00 5.36 24.33
C ILE A 482 8.10 5.61 25.84
N GLN A 483 7.03 5.35 26.60
CA GLN A 483 7.00 5.45 28.06
C GLN A 483 7.67 4.27 28.79
N GLY A 484 8.32 3.36 28.07
CA GLY A 484 9.10 2.27 28.65
C GLY A 484 8.31 1.03 29.06
N LYS A 485 7.08 0.83 28.53
CA LYS A 485 6.38 -0.44 28.73
C LYS A 485 7.20 -1.59 28.18
N GLN A 486 7.26 -2.67 28.97
CA GLN A 486 7.93 -3.87 28.55
C GLN A 486 7.04 -4.70 27.62
N PRO A 487 7.59 -5.32 26.58
CA PRO A 487 6.87 -6.27 25.75
C PRO A 487 6.48 -7.50 26.59
N ILE A 488 5.40 -8.17 26.18
CA ILE A 488 4.97 -9.44 26.79
C ILE A 488 5.51 -10.66 26.06
N TYR A 489 6.03 -10.46 24.85
CA TYR A 489 6.64 -11.50 24.01
C TYR A 489 7.54 -10.83 22.98
N GLU A 490 8.61 -11.52 22.60
CA GLU A 490 9.58 -11.04 21.63
C GLU A 490 9.98 -12.15 20.66
N GLU A 491 10.33 -11.76 19.44
CA GLU A 491 10.88 -12.66 18.43
C GLU A 491 12.10 -12.01 17.79
N LEU A 492 13.10 -12.85 17.50
CA LEU A 492 14.30 -12.48 16.73
C LEU A 492 14.55 -13.55 15.67
N TYR A 493 14.73 -13.14 14.43
CA TYR A 493 14.99 -14.03 13.30
C TYR A 493 16.25 -13.63 12.56
N ASP A 494 17.07 -14.61 12.20
CA ASP A 494 18.20 -14.47 11.28
C ASP A 494 17.69 -14.73 9.84
N LEU A 495 17.31 -13.68 9.15
CA LEU A 495 16.70 -13.77 7.81
C LEU A 495 17.66 -14.27 6.73
N LYS A 496 18.97 -14.20 7.00
CA LYS A 496 19.99 -14.71 6.09
C LYS A 496 20.05 -16.24 6.09
N ASN A 497 19.91 -16.86 7.24
CA ASN A 497 19.98 -18.30 7.42
C ASN A 497 18.59 -18.95 7.59
N ASP A 498 17.61 -18.16 8.00
CA ASP A 498 16.20 -18.57 8.22
C ASP A 498 15.23 -17.53 7.58
N PRO A 499 15.23 -17.40 6.25
CA PRO A 499 14.36 -16.43 5.56
C PRO A 499 12.86 -16.74 5.70
N LYS A 500 12.51 -17.89 6.29
CA LYS A 500 11.13 -18.31 6.55
C LYS A 500 10.70 -18.09 8.00
N GLU A 501 11.55 -17.47 8.82
CA GLU A 501 11.20 -17.08 10.19
C GLU A 501 10.72 -18.28 11.05
N ILE A 502 11.38 -19.45 10.88
CA ILE A 502 10.99 -20.69 11.56
C ILE A 502 11.42 -20.66 13.02
N THR A 503 12.68 -20.27 13.26
CA THR A 503 13.35 -20.39 14.56
C THR A 503 13.42 -19.02 15.26
N ASN A 504 12.66 -18.86 16.35
CA ASN A 504 12.79 -17.68 17.19
C ASN A 504 14.06 -17.75 18.04
N LEU A 505 14.96 -16.79 17.86
CA LEU A 505 16.26 -16.69 18.54
C LEU A 505 16.23 -15.78 19.79
N ALA A 506 15.07 -15.22 20.17
CA ALA A 506 14.98 -14.29 21.29
C ALA A 506 15.42 -14.88 22.64
N ASP A 507 15.30 -16.19 22.83
CA ASP A 507 15.74 -16.88 24.02
C ASP A 507 17.11 -17.56 23.85
N SER A 508 17.80 -17.38 22.74
CA SER A 508 19.11 -17.98 22.45
C SER A 508 20.24 -17.19 23.15
N PRO A 509 21.02 -17.82 24.01
CA PRO A 509 22.18 -17.16 24.64
C PRO A 509 23.20 -16.63 23.62
N ASP A 510 23.38 -17.33 22.51
CA ASP A 510 24.32 -16.95 21.45
C ASP A 510 23.91 -15.68 20.70
N HIS A 511 22.63 -15.25 20.81
CA HIS A 511 22.07 -14.06 20.17
C HIS A 511 21.67 -12.95 21.14
N ALA A 512 22.09 -13.06 22.43
CA ALA A 512 21.70 -12.10 23.47
C ALA A 512 22.14 -10.66 23.14
N ASP A 513 23.37 -10.47 22.66
CA ASP A 513 23.88 -9.14 22.26
C ASP A 513 23.15 -8.59 21.03
N THR A 514 22.85 -9.45 20.07
CA THR A 514 22.05 -9.07 18.88
C THR A 514 20.66 -8.63 19.30
N LEU A 515 19.99 -9.39 20.16
CA LEU A 515 18.67 -9.05 20.68
C LEU A 515 18.66 -7.69 21.38
N GLU A 516 19.64 -7.44 22.26
CA GLU A 516 19.71 -6.15 22.97
C GLU A 516 19.97 -4.98 22.02
N SER A 517 20.82 -5.17 21.01
CA SER A 517 21.04 -4.17 19.95
C SER A 517 19.74 -3.84 19.22
N PHE A 518 18.94 -4.84 18.85
CA PHE A 518 17.66 -4.63 18.16
C PHE A 518 16.58 -4.05 19.08
N ARG A 519 16.58 -4.39 20.35
CA ARG A 519 15.72 -3.73 21.36
C ARG A 519 15.99 -2.23 21.44
N GLN A 520 17.27 -1.87 21.49
CA GLN A 520 17.69 -0.45 21.51
C GLN A 520 17.34 0.25 20.18
N ARG A 521 17.65 -0.39 19.04
CA ARG A 521 17.32 0.18 17.73
C ARG A 521 15.82 0.37 17.52
N CYS A 522 15.01 -0.58 18.01
CA CYS A 522 13.55 -0.44 17.96
C CYS A 522 13.04 0.76 18.77
N LYS A 523 13.62 1.04 19.95
CA LYS A 523 13.26 2.23 20.74
C LYS A 523 13.57 3.53 19.98
N GLU A 524 14.70 3.58 19.29
CA GLU A 524 15.11 4.74 18.48
C GLU A 524 14.13 4.95 17.31
N LEU A 525 13.88 3.88 16.55
CA LEU A 525 13.00 3.93 15.39
C LEU A 525 11.54 4.26 15.74
N VAL A 526 11.05 3.84 16.89
CA VAL A 526 9.73 4.24 17.41
C VAL A 526 9.65 5.76 17.57
N VAL A 527 10.70 6.39 18.10
CA VAL A 527 10.76 7.84 18.27
C VAL A 527 10.85 8.54 16.91
N GLU A 528 11.71 8.03 16.02
CA GLU A 528 11.81 8.54 14.65
C GLU A 528 10.48 8.44 13.90
N ALA A 529 9.79 7.30 13.98
CA ALA A 529 8.50 7.07 13.33
C ALA A 529 7.39 7.97 13.88
N LYS A 530 7.39 8.26 15.19
CA LYS A 530 6.45 9.21 15.79
C LYS A 530 6.68 10.63 15.28
N GLY A 531 7.96 11.01 15.09
CA GLY A 531 8.33 12.39 14.77
C GLY A 531 8.18 13.34 15.95
N SER A 532 8.35 14.64 15.67
CA SER A 532 8.41 15.70 16.67
C SER A 532 7.06 16.14 17.26
N ASP A 533 5.96 15.83 16.56
CA ASP A 533 4.66 16.28 16.98
C ASP A 533 4.16 15.51 18.21
N ASP A 534 3.59 16.23 19.16
CA ASP A 534 2.96 15.62 20.33
C ASP A 534 1.76 14.75 19.94
N TYR A 535 1.08 15.10 18.84
CA TYR A 535 -0.09 14.38 18.34
C TYR A 535 -0.18 14.41 16.81
N PRO A 536 -0.63 13.30 16.19
CA PRO A 536 -0.86 13.26 14.76
C PRO A 536 -1.96 14.24 14.32
N LYS A 537 -1.85 14.77 13.10
CA LYS A 537 -2.87 15.61 12.44
C LYS A 537 -4.10 14.78 12.06
N THR A 538 -4.79 14.25 13.08
CA THR A 538 -5.95 13.36 12.91
C THR A 538 -7.14 13.80 13.75
N HIS A 539 -8.31 13.56 13.22
CA HIS A 539 -9.54 13.54 13.99
C HIS A 539 -9.69 12.20 14.68
N ILE A 540 -9.97 12.23 15.99
CA ILE A 540 -10.16 11.02 16.79
C ILE A 540 -11.58 11.04 17.34
N LYS A 541 -12.32 9.96 17.07
CA LYS A 541 -13.66 9.81 17.61
C LYS A 541 -13.60 9.68 19.14
N ASN A 542 -14.34 10.54 19.83
CA ASN A 542 -14.33 10.60 21.31
C ASN A 542 -12.94 10.87 21.91
N ASP A 543 -12.22 11.79 21.34
CA ASP A 543 -10.89 12.20 21.80
C ASP A 543 -10.93 12.55 23.30
N PRO A 544 -10.24 11.79 24.15
CA PRO A 544 -10.26 12.03 25.60
C PRO A 544 -9.62 13.37 25.99
N ARG A 545 -8.78 13.94 25.13
CA ARG A 545 -8.12 15.24 25.35
C ARG A 545 -9.10 16.41 25.31
N LYS A 546 -10.15 16.30 24.51
CA LYS A 546 -11.20 17.32 24.37
C LYS A 546 -12.15 17.37 25.56
N ARG A 547 -12.14 16.34 26.43
CA ARG A 547 -13.00 16.27 27.62
C ARG A 547 -12.46 17.03 28.82
N ASN A 548 -11.15 17.35 28.82
CA ASN A 548 -10.51 18.06 29.94
C ASN A 548 -10.51 19.59 29.76
N HIS A 549 -11.14 20.10 28.70
CA HIS A 549 -11.26 21.53 28.40
C HIS A 549 -12.73 22.01 28.35
N GLN A 550 -13.67 21.20 28.80
CA GLN A 550 -15.04 21.56 29.09
C GLN A 550 -15.28 21.40 30.62
#